data_edb08c4d2c3eb323498e52d5b8aa068e
#
_entry.id   edb08c4d2c3eb323498e52d5b8aa068e
#
_cell.length_a   1.000
_cell.length_b   1.000
_cell.length_c   1.000
_cell.angle_alpha   90.00
_cell.angle_beta   90.00
_cell.angle_gamma   90.00
#
_symmetry.space_group_name_H-M   'P 1'
#
loop_
_entity.id
_entity.type
_entity.pdbx_description
1 polymer ?
#
loop_
_entity_poly.entity_id
_entity_poly.type
_entity_poly.pdbx_seq_one_letter_code
_entity_poly.pdbx_strand_id
1 'polypeptide(L)'
;MTGSVRRIYAIFEKDFKDLSKNLYVLSSLLIPVLLAFLMRTAEGVQDMVYYMIINLTFAAVGTFLQSAMIAEEKEKNTLRGLMLSPASTTEILVGKSLLTASMTFLLLLLSLRILGKGLTFDGMWMTAFLLLFLFYIAFGTVIGLLSRSLMEASVFIVPVLLIFGMGSMFQAWMDKYEFLGFLRYFPNFLMEKAGAADGSWQSVSLLALWALAAVFMTVVVYQRSTRDD
;
A
#
# COMPACT_ATOMS: atom_id res chain seq x y z
N MET A 1 -16.17 -16.24 -19.80
CA MET A 1 -15.23 -15.23 -19.32
C MET A 1 -14.50 -14.64 -20.52
N THR A 2 -14.48 -13.33 -20.67
CA THR A 2 -13.71 -12.65 -21.72
C THR A 2 -12.22 -13.02 -21.59
N GLY A 3 -11.48 -13.06 -22.70
CA GLY A 3 -10.04 -13.44 -22.66
C GLY A 3 -9.21 -12.60 -21.68
N SER A 4 -9.58 -11.33 -21.45
CA SER A 4 -8.95 -10.41 -20.49
C SER A 4 -9.10 -10.89 -19.04
N VAL A 5 -10.30 -11.25 -18.60
CA VAL A 5 -10.54 -11.74 -17.22
C VAL A 5 -9.77 -13.02 -16.95
N ARG A 6 -9.67 -13.92 -17.95
CA ARG A 6 -8.90 -15.16 -17.82
C ARG A 6 -7.39 -14.88 -17.64
N ARG A 7 -6.84 -13.89 -18.35
CA ARG A 7 -5.44 -13.48 -18.22
C ARG A 7 -5.15 -12.85 -16.87
N ILE A 8 -6.02 -11.92 -16.41
CA ILE A 8 -5.90 -11.32 -15.08
C ILE A 8 -5.94 -12.39 -13.98
N TYR A 9 -6.87 -13.35 -14.07
CA TYR A 9 -6.96 -14.44 -13.11
C TYR A 9 -5.73 -15.35 -13.12
N ALA A 10 -5.17 -15.66 -14.29
CA ALA A 10 -3.96 -16.47 -14.40
C ALA A 10 -2.74 -15.77 -13.74
N ILE A 11 -2.61 -14.45 -13.88
CA ILE A 11 -1.59 -13.67 -13.22
C ILE A 11 -1.79 -13.71 -11.70
N PHE A 12 -3.00 -13.46 -11.22
CA PHE A 12 -3.35 -13.54 -9.81
C PHE A 12 -3.01 -14.92 -9.21
N GLU A 13 -3.39 -16.02 -9.87
CA GLU A 13 -3.14 -17.39 -9.40
C GLU A 13 -1.64 -17.70 -9.35
N LYS A 14 -0.88 -17.26 -10.36
CA LYS A 14 0.58 -17.41 -10.38
C LYS A 14 1.18 -16.66 -9.18
N ASP A 15 0.85 -15.39 -9.02
CA ASP A 15 1.41 -14.54 -7.97
C ASP A 15 1.03 -15.04 -6.57
N PHE A 16 -0.17 -15.58 -6.39
CA PHE A 16 -0.58 -16.22 -5.14
C PHE A 16 0.28 -17.48 -4.81
N LYS A 17 0.57 -18.31 -5.83
CA LYS A 17 1.45 -19.48 -5.66
C LYS A 17 2.88 -19.08 -5.34
N ASP A 18 3.39 -18.01 -5.97
CA ASP A 18 4.73 -17.50 -5.70
C ASP A 18 4.82 -16.91 -4.29
N LEU A 19 3.84 -16.10 -3.88
CA LEU A 19 3.74 -15.56 -2.52
C LEU A 19 3.71 -16.67 -1.46
N SER A 20 2.94 -17.74 -1.68
CA SER A 20 2.80 -18.85 -0.71
C SER A 20 4.11 -19.59 -0.42
N LYS A 21 5.10 -19.46 -1.30
CA LYS A 21 6.44 -20.05 -1.15
C LYS A 21 7.46 -19.07 -0.57
N ASN A 22 7.15 -17.79 -0.54
CA ASN A 22 8.06 -16.74 -0.08
C ASN A 22 7.78 -16.41 1.41
N LEU A 23 8.37 -17.22 2.31
CA LEU A 23 8.20 -17.05 3.76
C LEU A 23 8.69 -15.68 4.27
N TYR A 24 9.70 -15.09 3.62
CA TYR A 24 10.20 -13.78 3.99
C TYR A 24 9.13 -12.70 3.81
N VAL A 25 8.51 -12.66 2.64
CA VAL A 25 7.41 -11.71 2.39
C VAL A 25 6.22 -12.03 3.27
N LEU A 26 5.80 -13.30 3.37
CA LEU A 26 4.66 -13.70 4.22
C LEU A 26 4.82 -13.29 5.68
N SER A 27 6.03 -13.47 6.26
CA SER A 27 6.27 -13.08 7.65
C SER A 27 6.13 -11.59 7.89
N SER A 28 6.55 -10.75 6.93
CA SER A 28 6.43 -9.29 7.04
C SER A 28 4.97 -8.80 6.97
N LEU A 29 4.10 -9.54 6.27
CA LEU A 29 2.68 -9.19 6.19
C LEU A 29 1.95 -9.33 7.54
N LEU A 30 2.50 -10.08 8.49
CA LEU A 30 1.93 -10.25 9.82
C LEU A 30 2.21 -9.08 10.77
N ILE A 31 3.13 -8.19 10.42
CA ILE A 31 3.54 -7.05 11.28
C ILE A 31 2.33 -6.22 11.76
N PRO A 32 1.41 -5.74 10.89
CA PRO A 32 0.27 -4.96 11.35
C PRO A 32 -0.69 -5.77 12.24
N VAL A 33 -0.85 -7.06 11.99
CA VAL A 33 -1.70 -7.95 12.81
C VAL A 33 -1.10 -8.14 14.20
N LEU A 34 0.22 -8.37 14.29
CA LEU A 34 0.93 -8.49 15.56
C LEU A 34 0.87 -7.18 16.35
N LEU A 35 1.06 -6.04 15.68
CA LEU A 35 0.97 -4.75 16.34
C LEU A 35 -0.46 -4.47 16.85
N ALA A 36 -1.48 -4.78 16.06
CA ALA A 36 -2.87 -4.69 16.48
C ALA A 36 -3.15 -5.55 17.73
N PHE A 37 -2.58 -6.76 17.78
CA PHE A 37 -2.70 -7.63 18.93
C PHE A 37 -2.02 -7.04 20.19
N LEU A 38 -0.84 -6.48 20.05
CA LEU A 38 -0.10 -5.84 21.15
C LEU A 38 -0.81 -4.58 21.67
N MET A 39 -1.45 -3.81 20.76
CA MET A 39 -2.11 -2.55 21.11
C MET A 39 -3.57 -2.71 21.59
N ARG A 40 -4.16 -3.90 21.47
CA ARG A 40 -5.58 -4.13 21.82
C ARG A 40 -5.93 -3.88 23.30
N THR A 41 -4.93 -4.01 24.20
CA THR A 41 -5.11 -3.88 25.65
C THR A 41 -4.79 -2.48 26.18
N ALA A 42 -4.32 -1.57 25.31
CA ALA A 42 -4.15 -0.19 25.69
C ALA A 42 -5.52 0.40 26.05
N GLU A 43 -5.65 0.98 27.25
CA GLU A 43 -6.89 1.60 27.72
C GLU A 43 -7.42 2.62 26.71
N GLY A 44 -8.54 2.30 26.08
CA GLY A 44 -9.13 3.08 25.01
C GLY A 44 -8.23 3.13 23.79
N VAL A 45 -8.47 2.25 22.79
CA VAL A 45 -7.77 2.35 21.50
C VAL A 45 -8.01 3.75 20.94
N GLN A 46 -7.00 4.62 21.13
CA GLN A 46 -7.02 5.99 20.67
C GLN A 46 -7.13 6.00 19.14
N ASP A 47 -7.76 7.02 18.58
CA ASP A 47 -7.86 7.17 17.13
C ASP A 47 -6.48 7.16 16.44
N MET A 48 -5.45 7.62 17.11
CA MET A 48 -4.05 7.49 16.69
C MET A 48 -3.67 6.03 16.37
N VAL A 49 -3.97 5.07 17.25
CA VAL A 49 -3.65 3.64 17.03
C VAL A 49 -4.47 3.09 15.87
N TYR A 50 -5.74 3.48 15.76
CA TYR A 50 -6.61 3.06 14.67
C TYR A 50 -6.03 3.48 13.30
N TYR A 51 -5.70 4.75 13.12
CA TYR A 51 -5.12 5.25 11.87
C TYR A 51 -3.71 4.71 11.63
N MET A 52 -2.91 4.53 12.69
CA MET A 52 -1.60 3.90 12.59
C MET A 52 -1.70 2.47 12.04
N ILE A 53 -2.64 1.65 12.51
CA ILE A 53 -2.83 0.28 12.01
C ILE A 53 -3.31 0.28 10.56
N ILE A 54 -4.20 1.18 10.15
CA ILE A 54 -4.61 1.32 8.74
C ILE A 54 -3.39 1.66 7.87
N ASN A 55 -2.65 2.70 8.24
CA ASN A 55 -1.49 3.17 7.48
C ASN A 55 -0.38 2.12 7.44
N LEU A 56 -0.10 1.47 8.56
CA LEU A 56 0.91 0.42 8.64
C LEU A 56 0.51 -0.80 7.77
N THR A 57 -0.76 -1.18 7.77
CA THR A 57 -1.25 -2.27 6.91
C THR A 57 -1.10 -1.90 5.44
N PHE A 58 -1.44 -0.68 5.06
CA PHE A 58 -1.27 -0.21 3.68
C PHE A 58 0.19 -0.13 3.27
N ALA A 59 1.08 0.33 4.14
CA ALA A 59 2.51 0.40 3.87
C ALA A 59 3.15 -1.00 3.84
N ALA A 60 2.90 -1.84 4.84
CA ALA A 60 3.54 -3.16 4.98
C ALA A 60 2.93 -4.21 4.04
N VAL A 61 1.63 -4.13 3.74
CA VAL A 61 0.99 -5.10 2.85
C VAL A 61 0.77 -4.47 1.49
N GLY A 62 0.10 -3.31 1.40
CA GLY A 62 -0.19 -2.65 0.14
C GLY A 62 1.09 -2.28 -0.64
N THR A 63 2.01 -1.57 -0.02
CA THR A 63 3.22 -1.11 -0.71
C THR A 63 4.31 -2.18 -0.77
N PHE A 64 4.64 -2.83 0.35
CA PHE A 64 5.76 -3.77 0.35
C PHE A 64 5.45 -5.04 -0.45
N LEU A 65 4.29 -5.69 -0.26
CA LEU A 65 3.93 -6.87 -1.04
C LEU A 65 3.93 -6.57 -2.54
N GLN A 66 3.34 -5.43 -2.94
CA GLN A 66 3.31 -5.02 -4.34
C GLN A 66 4.72 -4.81 -4.90
N SER A 67 5.59 -4.12 -4.16
CA SER A 67 6.98 -3.87 -4.58
C SER A 67 7.81 -5.15 -4.61
N ALA A 68 7.65 -6.03 -3.61
CA ALA A 68 8.35 -7.28 -3.50
C ALA A 68 8.05 -8.22 -4.67
N MET A 69 6.78 -8.37 -5.03
CA MET A 69 6.35 -9.22 -6.15
C MET A 69 6.92 -8.74 -7.49
N ILE A 70 6.94 -7.42 -7.73
CA ILE A 70 7.48 -6.87 -8.98
C ILE A 70 9.02 -6.99 -9.00
N ALA A 71 9.68 -6.65 -7.89
CA ALA A 71 11.12 -6.73 -7.78
C ALA A 71 11.65 -8.17 -7.90
N GLU A 72 10.94 -9.15 -7.30
CA GLU A 72 11.28 -10.57 -7.40
C GLU A 72 11.16 -11.10 -8.84
N GLU A 73 10.12 -10.69 -9.57
CA GLU A 73 9.99 -11.05 -10.99
C GLU A 73 11.08 -10.42 -11.86
N LYS A 74 11.46 -9.18 -11.53
CA LYS A 74 12.55 -8.50 -12.22
C LYS A 74 13.90 -9.19 -11.95
N GLU A 75 14.18 -9.55 -10.70
CA GLU A 75 15.36 -10.29 -10.29
C GLU A 75 15.46 -11.66 -10.99
N LYS A 76 14.34 -12.36 -11.14
CA LYS A 76 14.25 -13.65 -11.84
C LYS A 76 14.14 -13.55 -13.36
N ASN A 77 14.17 -12.33 -13.93
CA ASN A 77 13.93 -12.06 -15.35
C ASN A 77 12.58 -12.59 -15.90
N THR A 78 11.61 -12.84 -15.04
CA THR A 78 10.27 -13.31 -15.43
C THR A 78 9.32 -12.16 -15.78
N LEU A 79 9.58 -10.95 -15.31
CA LEU A 79 8.80 -9.77 -15.65
C LEU A 79 8.82 -9.50 -17.15
N ARG A 80 10.00 -9.64 -17.80
CA ARG A 80 10.13 -9.49 -19.26
C ARG A 80 9.30 -10.53 -20.02
N GLY A 81 9.32 -11.79 -19.57
CA GLY A 81 8.47 -12.84 -20.15
C GLY A 81 6.99 -12.52 -20.05
N LEU A 82 6.56 -11.92 -18.94
CA LEU A 82 5.19 -11.49 -18.74
C LEU A 82 4.83 -10.31 -19.67
N MET A 83 5.74 -9.35 -19.87
CA MET A 83 5.56 -8.22 -20.80
C MET A 83 5.50 -8.67 -22.27
N LEU A 84 6.18 -9.76 -22.64
CA LEU A 84 6.12 -10.35 -23.99
C LEU A 84 4.90 -11.27 -24.19
N SER A 85 4.14 -11.54 -23.15
CA SER A 85 2.91 -12.33 -23.24
C SER A 85 1.78 -11.56 -23.96
N PRO A 86 0.70 -12.22 -24.41
CA PRO A 86 -0.43 -11.54 -25.03
C PRO A 86 -1.27 -10.70 -24.04
N ALA A 87 -0.84 -10.56 -22.78
CA ALA A 87 -1.50 -9.71 -21.79
C ALA A 87 -1.11 -8.24 -22.00
N SER A 88 -2.10 -7.35 -21.94
CA SER A 88 -1.84 -5.91 -21.98
C SER A 88 -1.18 -5.44 -20.67
N THR A 89 -0.49 -4.30 -20.70
CA THR A 89 0.08 -3.65 -19.51
C THR A 89 -0.93 -3.48 -18.38
N THR A 90 -2.15 -3.07 -18.73
CA THR A 90 -3.23 -2.90 -17.76
C THR A 90 -3.67 -4.22 -17.14
N GLU A 91 -3.74 -5.29 -17.92
CA GLU A 91 -4.07 -6.63 -17.41
C GLU A 91 -3.00 -7.16 -16.45
N ILE A 92 -1.72 -6.89 -16.75
CA ILE A 92 -0.59 -7.25 -15.88
C ILE A 92 -0.66 -6.48 -14.57
N LEU A 93 -0.77 -5.14 -14.62
CA LEU A 93 -0.82 -4.30 -13.44
C LEU A 93 -2.06 -4.61 -12.58
N VAL A 94 -3.23 -4.78 -13.19
CA VAL A 94 -4.46 -5.13 -12.47
C VAL A 94 -4.36 -6.51 -11.84
N GLY A 95 -3.85 -7.52 -12.56
CA GLY A 95 -3.68 -8.88 -12.03
C GLY A 95 -2.80 -8.91 -10.79
N LYS A 96 -1.66 -8.21 -10.81
CA LYS A 96 -0.75 -8.07 -9.67
C LYS A 96 -1.36 -7.30 -8.51
N SER A 97 -1.95 -6.16 -8.81
CA SER A 97 -2.59 -5.33 -7.79
C SER A 97 -3.78 -6.03 -7.12
N LEU A 98 -4.46 -6.94 -7.81
CA LEU A 98 -5.60 -7.67 -7.27
C LEU A 98 -5.20 -8.57 -6.08
N LEU A 99 -4.06 -9.27 -6.17
CA LEU A 99 -3.56 -10.08 -5.06
C LEU A 99 -3.18 -9.19 -3.88
N THR A 100 -2.39 -8.13 -4.14
CA THR A 100 -1.99 -7.17 -3.09
C THR A 100 -3.22 -6.54 -2.44
N ALA A 101 -4.20 -6.12 -3.22
CA ALA A 101 -5.44 -5.54 -2.72
C ALA A 101 -6.20 -6.52 -1.83
N SER A 102 -6.36 -7.77 -2.27
CA SER A 102 -7.06 -8.81 -1.52
C SER A 102 -6.38 -9.10 -0.18
N MET A 103 -5.04 -9.24 -0.18
CA MET A 103 -4.26 -9.49 1.03
C MET A 103 -4.27 -8.30 1.98
N THR A 104 -4.14 -7.07 1.45
CA THR A 104 -4.19 -5.84 2.24
C THR A 104 -5.54 -5.71 2.94
N PHE A 105 -6.64 -5.92 2.21
CA PHE A 105 -7.98 -5.81 2.77
C PHE A 105 -8.25 -6.90 3.81
N LEU A 106 -7.85 -8.14 3.56
CA LEU A 106 -7.99 -9.26 4.49
C LEU A 106 -7.25 -8.98 5.81
N LEU A 107 -5.97 -8.59 5.73
CA LEU A 107 -5.16 -8.35 6.92
C LEU A 107 -5.57 -7.08 7.66
N LEU A 108 -6.06 -6.06 6.94
CA LEU A 108 -6.65 -4.87 7.55
C LEU A 108 -7.90 -5.22 8.37
N LEU A 109 -8.84 -5.95 7.78
CA LEU A 109 -10.05 -6.37 8.51
C LEU A 109 -9.70 -7.21 9.74
N LEU A 110 -8.74 -8.12 9.61
CA LEU A 110 -8.26 -8.92 10.74
C LEU A 110 -7.65 -8.04 11.84
N SER A 111 -6.79 -7.10 11.48
CA SER A 111 -6.13 -6.17 12.41
C SER A 111 -7.15 -5.28 13.13
N LEU A 112 -8.11 -4.71 12.41
CA LEU A 112 -9.18 -3.88 12.99
C LEU A 112 -10.10 -4.72 13.89
N ARG A 113 -10.40 -5.95 13.52
CA ARG A 113 -11.19 -6.85 14.35
C ARG A 113 -10.51 -7.18 15.69
N ILE A 114 -9.18 -7.38 15.66
CA ILE A 114 -8.37 -7.60 16.87
C ILE A 114 -8.38 -6.35 17.77
N LEU A 115 -8.35 -5.16 17.19
CA LEU A 115 -8.47 -3.89 17.93
C LEU A 115 -9.88 -3.63 18.50
N GLY A 116 -10.88 -4.42 18.12
CA GLY A 116 -12.28 -4.15 18.48
C GLY A 116 -12.89 -2.95 17.75
N LYS A 117 -12.28 -2.52 16.63
CA LYS A 117 -12.75 -1.43 15.78
C LYS A 117 -13.28 -1.99 14.45
N GLY A 118 -14.09 -1.20 13.76
CA GLY A 118 -14.58 -1.49 12.41
C GLY A 118 -14.14 -0.42 11.41
N LEU A 119 -14.50 -0.61 10.15
CA LEU A 119 -14.39 0.45 9.16
C LEU A 119 -15.48 1.50 9.41
N THR A 120 -15.14 2.76 9.24
CA THR A 120 -16.10 3.86 9.23
C THR A 120 -16.76 3.93 7.85
N PHE A 121 -18.08 4.09 7.82
CA PHE A 121 -18.84 4.16 6.56
C PHE A 121 -19.35 5.59 6.26
N ASP A 122 -18.64 6.59 6.73
CA ASP A 122 -18.86 7.97 6.29
C ASP A 122 -18.33 8.17 4.87
N GLY A 123 -19.08 8.93 4.04
CA GLY A 123 -18.74 9.08 2.62
C GLY A 123 -17.40 9.77 2.36
N MET A 124 -17.03 10.76 3.18
CA MET A 124 -15.76 11.45 3.07
C MET A 124 -14.61 10.54 3.50
N TRP A 125 -14.76 9.85 4.63
CA TRP A 125 -13.79 8.89 5.13
C TRP A 125 -13.56 7.75 4.12
N MET A 126 -14.64 7.19 3.57
CA MET A 126 -14.54 6.09 2.59
C MET A 126 -13.82 6.53 1.31
N THR A 127 -14.09 7.75 0.83
CA THR A 127 -13.41 8.31 -0.33
C THR A 127 -11.91 8.49 -0.05
N ALA A 128 -11.55 9.06 1.11
CA ALA A 128 -10.16 9.20 1.52
C ALA A 128 -9.47 7.83 1.67
N PHE A 129 -10.15 6.84 2.25
CA PHE A 129 -9.66 5.48 2.40
C PHE A 129 -9.33 4.82 1.04
N LEU A 130 -10.22 4.92 0.06
CA LEU A 130 -10.01 4.34 -1.27
C LEU A 130 -8.87 5.04 -2.02
N LEU A 131 -8.77 6.36 -1.91
CA LEU A 131 -7.67 7.13 -2.51
C LEU A 131 -6.32 6.78 -1.86
N LEU A 132 -6.29 6.66 -0.54
CA LEU A 132 -5.09 6.25 0.19
C LEU A 132 -4.68 4.82 -0.19
N PHE A 133 -5.62 3.92 -0.28
CA PHE A 133 -5.38 2.54 -0.72
C PHE A 133 -4.78 2.49 -2.14
N LEU A 134 -5.37 3.24 -3.07
CA LEU A 134 -4.85 3.39 -4.43
C LEU A 134 -3.43 3.95 -4.44
N PHE A 135 -3.17 5.00 -3.63
CA PHE A 135 -1.84 5.58 -3.47
C PHE A 135 -0.80 4.53 -3.06
N TYR A 136 -1.06 3.74 -2.02
CA TYR A 136 -0.08 2.77 -1.51
C TYR A 136 0.21 1.64 -2.51
N ILE A 137 -0.79 1.15 -3.24
CA ILE A 137 -0.58 0.13 -4.28
C ILE A 137 0.22 0.72 -5.45
N ALA A 138 -0.14 1.91 -5.93
CA ALA A 138 0.60 2.57 -7.01
C ALA A 138 2.04 2.89 -6.59
N PHE A 139 2.25 3.38 -5.38
CA PHE A 139 3.57 3.68 -4.83
C PHE A 139 4.42 2.42 -4.68
N GLY A 140 3.84 1.30 -4.24
CA GLY A 140 4.49 0.00 -4.21
C GLY A 140 4.91 -0.48 -5.60
N THR A 141 4.07 -0.26 -6.61
CA THR A 141 4.41 -0.57 -8.00
C THR A 141 5.61 0.25 -8.47
N VAL A 142 5.67 1.55 -8.16
CA VAL A 142 6.82 2.41 -8.50
C VAL A 142 8.09 1.89 -7.85
N ILE A 143 8.06 1.60 -6.53
CA ILE A 143 9.22 1.07 -5.80
C ILE A 143 9.68 -0.26 -6.43
N GLY A 144 8.76 -1.18 -6.70
CA GLY A 144 9.10 -2.47 -7.30
C GLY A 144 9.74 -2.35 -8.69
N LEU A 145 9.21 -1.45 -9.53
CA LEU A 145 9.77 -1.19 -10.86
C LEU A 145 11.16 -0.53 -10.81
N LEU A 146 11.41 0.33 -9.83
CA LEU A 146 12.71 0.97 -9.63
C LEU A 146 13.75 0.03 -9.00
N SER A 147 13.31 -0.94 -8.19
CA SER A 147 14.19 -1.91 -7.54
C SER A 147 14.71 -2.95 -8.54
N ARG A 148 15.96 -3.41 -8.32
CA ARG A 148 16.61 -4.45 -9.12
C ARG A 148 16.42 -5.85 -8.52
N SER A 149 16.15 -5.90 -7.22
CA SER A 149 15.99 -7.15 -6.48
C SER A 149 15.00 -6.98 -5.33
N LEU A 150 14.54 -8.11 -4.79
CA LEU A 150 13.71 -8.15 -3.57
C LEU A 150 14.42 -7.47 -2.39
N MET A 151 15.74 -7.66 -2.26
CA MET A 151 16.53 -7.02 -1.19
C MET A 151 16.52 -5.50 -1.30
N GLU A 152 16.68 -4.95 -2.51
CA GLU A 152 16.64 -3.51 -2.74
C GLU A 152 15.25 -2.92 -2.43
N ALA A 153 14.18 -3.59 -2.87
CA ALA A 153 12.81 -3.22 -2.52
C ALA A 153 12.60 -3.20 -1.00
N SER A 154 13.15 -4.19 -0.28
CA SER A 154 13.08 -4.27 1.18
C SER A 154 13.78 -3.11 1.89
N VAL A 155 14.87 -2.59 1.33
CA VAL A 155 15.54 -1.41 1.87
C VAL A 155 14.71 -0.15 1.65
N PHE A 156 14.12 0.02 0.45
CA PHE A 156 13.28 1.18 0.16
C PHE A 156 11.99 1.23 0.96
N ILE A 157 11.49 0.08 1.41
CA ILE A 157 10.25 0.07 2.20
C ILE A 157 10.42 0.57 3.63
N VAL A 158 11.64 0.49 4.20
CA VAL A 158 11.88 0.90 5.59
C VAL A 158 11.49 2.36 5.85
N PRO A 159 11.96 3.36 5.08
CA PRO A 159 11.48 4.73 5.26
C PRO A 159 9.98 4.90 5.02
N VAL A 160 9.39 4.12 4.11
CA VAL A 160 7.94 4.14 3.87
C VAL A 160 7.17 3.66 5.10
N LEU A 161 7.61 2.56 5.72
CA LEU A 161 7.00 2.06 6.96
C LEU A 161 7.10 3.09 8.09
N LEU A 162 8.24 3.74 8.24
CA LEU A 162 8.45 4.72 9.30
C LEU A 162 7.61 5.99 9.07
N ILE A 163 7.69 6.60 7.89
CA ILE A 163 7.07 7.89 7.61
C ILE A 163 5.57 7.75 7.37
N PHE A 164 5.17 6.79 6.57
CA PHE A 164 3.78 6.63 6.16
C PHE A 164 3.03 5.60 7.02
N GLY A 165 3.66 4.49 7.41
CA GLY A 165 3.01 3.46 8.22
C GLY A 165 2.86 3.85 9.69
N MET A 166 3.92 4.44 10.27
CA MET A 166 3.97 4.83 11.69
C MET A 166 3.87 6.36 11.88
N GLY A 167 3.49 7.09 10.85
CA GLY A 167 3.47 8.56 10.85
C GLY A 167 2.68 9.18 11.99
N SER A 168 1.56 8.58 12.40
CA SER A 168 0.73 9.07 13.51
C SER A 168 1.51 9.23 14.83
N MET A 169 2.60 8.48 15.02
CA MET A 169 3.48 8.64 16.19
C MET A 169 4.27 9.97 16.19
N PHE A 170 4.41 10.61 15.04
CA PHE A 170 5.13 11.88 14.91
C PHE A 170 4.27 13.11 15.18
N GLN A 171 2.97 12.97 15.45
CA GLN A 171 2.07 14.10 15.68
C GLN A 171 2.57 15.03 16.78
N ALA A 172 2.95 14.50 17.95
CA ALA A 172 3.48 15.31 19.06
C ALA A 172 4.76 16.07 18.70
N TRP A 173 5.56 15.52 17.76
CA TRP A 173 6.79 16.17 17.29
C TRP A 173 6.47 17.27 16.27
N MET A 174 5.46 17.06 15.41
CA MET A 174 4.97 18.09 14.48
C MET A 174 4.36 19.30 15.19
N ASP A 175 3.76 19.08 16.35
CA ASP A 175 3.22 20.17 17.17
C ASP A 175 4.33 20.94 17.91
N LYS A 176 5.44 20.28 18.23
CA LYS A 176 6.58 20.87 18.91
C LYS A 176 7.55 21.59 17.96
N TYR A 177 7.73 21.10 16.74
CA TYR A 177 8.71 21.58 15.78
C TYR A 177 8.03 22.03 14.48
N GLU A 178 7.94 23.34 14.24
CA GLU A 178 7.29 23.92 13.07
C GLU A 178 7.83 23.41 11.73
N PHE A 179 9.14 23.12 11.67
CA PHE A 179 9.75 22.62 10.42
C PHE A 179 9.20 21.25 9.98
N LEU A 180 8.58 20.46 10.89
CA LEU A 180 7.91 19.21 10.57
C LEU A 180 6.47 19.40 10.08
N GLY A 181 5.96 20.62 10.07
CA GLY A 181 4.59 20.94 9.67
C GLY A 181 4.23 20.49 8.24
N PHE A 182 5.23 20.37 7.35
CA PHE A 182 5.00 19.87 5.99
C PHE A 182 4.52 18.40 5.95
N LEU A 183 4.83 17.58 6.96
CA LEU A 183 4.36 16.21 7.06
C LEU A 183 2.84 16.10 7.13
N ARG A 184 2.14 17.14 7.63
CA ARG A 184 0.68 17.19 7.69
C ARG A 184 0.00 17.10 6.31
N TYR A 185 0.76 17.30 5.22
CA TYR A 185 0.31 17.18 3.84
C TYR A 185 0.58 15.80 3.23
N PHE A 186 1.14 14.87 4.01
CA PHE A 186 1.39 13.50 3.55
C PHE A 186 0.09 12.68 3.55
N PRO A 187 -0.04 11.67 2.67
CA PRO A 187 -1.27 10.92 2.47
C PRO A 187 -1.87 10.30 3.74
N ASN A 188 -1.01 9.76 4.62
CA ASN A 188 -1.42 9.16 5.89
C ASN A 188 -2.08 10.17 6.83
N PHE A 189 -1.53 11.39 6.96
CA PHE A 189 -2.11 12.45 7.80
C PHE A 189 -3.35 13.07 7.17
N LEU A 190 -3.40 13.17 5.84
CA LEU A 190 -4.58 13.64 5.12
C LEU A 190 -5.79 12.72 5.33
N MET A 191 -5.55 11.39 5.35
CA MET A 191 -6.59 10.42 5.68
C MET A 191 -7.10 10.58 7.12
N GLU A 192 -6.18 10.74 8.08
CA GLU A 192 -6.52 10.95 9.48
C GLU A 192 -7.35 12.24 9.66
N LYS A 193 -6.92 13.33 9.01
CA LYS A 193 -7.65 14.59 9.00
C LYS A 193 -9.02 14.49 8.32
N ALA A 194 -9.16 13.73 7.24
CA ALA A 194 -10.44 13.49 6.58
C ALA A 194 -11.43 12.72 7.47
N GLY A 195 -10.93 11.90 8.40
CA GLY A 195 -11.76 11.15 9.34
C GLY A 195 -12.02 11.86 10.68
N ALA A 196 -11.40 13.01 10.93
CA ALA A 196 -11.65 13.81 12.12
C ALA A 196 -13.03 14.48 12.08
N ALA A 197 -13.55 14.88 13.23
CA ALA A 197 -14.87 15.55 13.33
C ALA A 197 -14.95 16.87 12.55
N ASP A 198 -13.80 17.54 12.38
CA ASP A 198 -13.63 18.77 11.59
C ASP A 198 -13.07 18.49 10.18
N GLY A 199 -13.19 17.26 9.71
CA GLY A 199 -12.69 16.82 8.42
C GLY A 199 -13.21 17.68 7.26
N SER A 200 -12.36 17.88 6.24
CA SER A 200 -12.71 18.70 5.10
C SER A 200 -12.40 18.01 3.76
N TRP A 201 -13.22 18.30 2.76
CA TRP A 201 -13.00 17.84 1.40
C TRP A 201 -11.67 18.33 0.79
N GLN A 202 -11.07 19.38 1.37
CA GLN A 202 -9.73 19.83 0.99
C GLN A 202 -8.68 18.74 1.25
N SER A 203 -8.76 18.03 2.38
CA SER A 203 -7.85 16.92 2.69
C SER A 203 -8.02 15.77 1.68
N VAL A 204 -9.28 15.47 1.30
CA VAL A 204 -9.58 14.45 0.29
C VAL A 204 -9.04 14.86 -1.10
N SER A 205 -9.18 16.13 -1.48
CA SER A 205 -8.65 16.61 -2.77
C SER A 205 -7.13 16.57 -2.85
N LEU A 206 -6.44 16.92 -1.76
CA LEU A 206 -4.97 16.78 -1.68
C LEU A 206 -4.54 15.30 -1.73
N LEU A 207 -5.28 14.41 -1.08
CA LEU A 207 -5.03 12.98 -1.14
C LEU A 207 -5.26 12.42 -2.56
N ALA A 208 -6.26 12.93 -3.27
CA ALA A 208 -6.49 12.59 -4.67
C ALA A 208 -5.30 13.00 -5.56
N LEU A 209 -4.69 14.17 -5.31
CA LEU A 209 -3.47 14.58 -6.02
C LEU A 209 -2.31 13.62 -5.77
N TRP A 210 -2.11 13.15 -4.54
CA TRP A 210 -1.11 12.14 -4.21
C TRP A 210 -1.36 10.82 -4.94
N ALA A 211 -2.61 10.33 -4.95
CA ALA A 211 -2.97 9.10 -5.63
C ALA A 211 -2.77 9.22 -7.16
N LEU A 212 -3.20 10.32 -7.76
CA LEU A 212 -3.00 10.59 -9.18
C LEU A 212 -1.51 10.70 -9.54
N ALA A 213 -0.70 11.38 -8.72
CA ALA A 213 0.74 11.47 -8.92
C ALA A 213 1.40 10.09 -8.87
N ALA A 214 1.03 9.23 -7.91
CA ALA A 214 1.56 7.88 -7.80
C ALA A 214 1.17 7.00 -9.01
N VAL A 215 -0.09 7.07 -9.46
CA VAL A 215 -0.55 6.35 -10.66
C VAL A 215 0.17 6.86 -11.91
N PHE A 216 0.32 8.16 -12.06
CA PHE A 216 1.07 8.76 -13.18
C PHE A 216 2.52 8.28 -13.19
N MET A 217 3.19 8.32 -12.03
CA MET A 217 4.57 7.81 -11.89
C MET A 217 4.67 6.32 -12.25
N THR A 218 3.68 5.51 -11.84
CA THR A 218 3.61 4.09 -12.21
C THR A 218 3.63 3.92 -13.72
N VAL A 219 2.80 4.66 -14.45
CA VAL A 219 2.73 4.59 -15.92
C VAL A 219 4.05 5.02 -16.55
N VAL A 220 4.63 6.12 -16.09
CA VAL A 220 5.90 6.66 -16.64
C VAL A 220 7.06 5.69 -16.40
N VAL A 221 7.20 5.17 -15.17
CA VAL A 221 8.29 4.25 -14.80
C VAL A 221 8.12 2.91 -15.54
N TYR A 222 6.89 2.39 -15.65
CA TYR A 222 6.63 1.18 -16.40
C TYR A 222 7.02 1.32 -17.88
N GLN A 223 6.63 2.43 -18.52
CA GLN A 223 6.99 2.70 -19.93
C GLN A 223 8.50 2.84 -20.15
N ARG A 224 9.24 3.37 -19.17
CA ARG A 224 10.70 3.43 -19.24
C ARG A 224 11.32 2.04 -19.07
N SER A 225 10.89 1.28 -18.10
CA SER A 225 11.38 -0.08 -17.86
C SER A 225 11.19 -1.00 -19.08
N THR A 226 10.15 -0.76 -19.90
CA THR A 226 9.93 -1.51 -21.15
C THR A 226 10.78 -1.06 -22.33
N ARG A 227 11.45 0.10 -22.26
CA ARG A 227 12.31 0.64 -23.34
C ARG A 227 13.79 0.34 -23.12
N ASP A 228 14.19 0.18 -21.87
CA ASP A 228 15.59 -0.01 -21.47
C ASP A 228 16.02 -1.48 -21.48
N ASP A 229 15.07 -2.42 -21.70
CA ASP A 229 15.25 -3.86 -21.86
C ASP A 229 15.05 -4.31 -23.33
#